data_3adac595d043c3f3239ea2041baaaff2
#
_entry.id   3adac595d043c3f3239ea2041baaaff2
#
_cell.length_a   1.000
_cell.length_b   1.000
_cell.length_c   1.000
_cell.angle_alpha   90.00
_cell.angle_beta   90.00
_cell.angle_gamma   90.00
#
_symmetry.space_group_name_H-M   'P 1'
#
loop_
_entity.id
_entity.type
_entity.pdbx_description
1 polymer ?
#
loop_
_entity_poly.entity_id
_entity_poly.type
_entity_poly.pdbx_seq_one_letter_code
_entity_poly.pdbx_strand_id
1 'polypeptide(L)'
;PPLYHTGAKMHWFGSLLSGGKAVLLRGTKPEYILNAVSQEHCTIVWLLVPWAQDILDALDSGKLKLEDYQLDQWRLMHIGAQPVPPSLIRHWHDYFPNHQYDTNYGLSESIGPGAVHLGVENVHKVGAIGVPGYGWEVKIAAEDGSEVSRGEVGELCLKGPGVMTCY
;
A
#
# COMPACT_ATOMS: atom_id res chain seq x y z
N PRO A 1 -11.27 -0.90 -0.49
CA PRO A 1 -11.74 -1.65 -1.65
C PRO A 1 -12.71 -2.75 -1.25
N PRO A 2 -13.45 -3.34 -2.22
CA PRO A 2 -14.35 -4.44 -1.92
C PRO A 2 -13.61 -5.66 -1.33
N LEU A 3 -14.28 -6.44 -0.49
CA LEU A 3 -13.66 -7.62 0.15
C LEU A 3 -13.28 -8.75 -0.82
N TYR A 4 -13.77 -8.72 -2.06
CA TYR A 4 -13.28 -9.64 -3.07
C TYR A 4 -11.89 -9.28 -3.62
N HIS A 5 -11.43 -8.04 -3.43
CA HIS A 5 -10.09 -7.61 -3.84
C HIS A 5 -9.03 -8.24 -2.93
N THR A 6 -8.00 -8.82 -3.53
CA THR A 6 -6.93 -9.54 -2.81
C THR A 6 -6.31 -8.70 -1.69
N GLY A 7 -5.97 -7.44 -1.96
CA GLY A 7 -5.40 -6.54 -0.95
C GLY A 7 -6.33 -6.36 0.27
N ALA A 8 -7.65 -6.21 0.07
CA ALA A 8 -8.59 -6.11 1.20
C ALA A 8 -8.60 -7.38 2.05
N LYS A 9 -8.61 -8.54 1.40
CA LYS A 9 -8.57 -9.85 2.09
C LYS A 9 -7.28 -10.01 2.87
N MET A 10 -6.14 -9.69 2.28
CA MET A 10 -4.84 -9.81 2.95
C MET A 10 -4.77 -8.99 4.23
N HIS A 11 -5.19 -7.73 4.18
CA HIS A 11 -5.19 -6.88 5.36
C HIS A 11 -6.18 -7.36 6.42
N TRP A 12 -7.37 -7.78 6.00
CA TRP A 12 -8.36 -8.31 6.92
C TRP A 12 -7.90 -9.60 7.60
N PHE A 13 -7.52 -10.60 6.83
CA PHE A 13 -7.02 -11.86 7.37
C PHE A 13 -5.72 -11.68 8.15
N GLY A 14 -4.79 -10.86 7.65
CA GLY A 14 -3.55 -10.56 8.36
C GLY A 14 -3.81 -9.97 9.74
N SER A 15 -4.76 -9.04 9.86
CA SER A 15 -5.15 -8.49 11.16
C SER A 15 -5.71 -9.55 12.11
N LEU A 16 -6.57 -10.45 11.61
CA LEU A 16 -7.15 -11.53 12.42
C LEU A 16 -6.09 -12.54 12.86
N LEU A 17 -5.22 -12.96 11.95
CA LEU A 17 -4.17 -13.95 12.23
C LEU A 17 -3.11 -13.41 13.21
N SER A 18 -2.87 -12.10 13.20
CA SER A 18 -1.96 -11.45 14.15
C SER A 18 -2.64 -11.10 15.50
N GLY A 19 -3.91 -11.46 15.69
CA GLY A 19 -4.67 -11.12 16.91
C GLY A 19 -5.07 -9.64 16.97
N GLY A 20 -4.99 -8.93 15.85
CA GLY A 20 -5.37 -7.53 15.76
C GLY A 20 -6.86 -7.29 15.48
N LYS A 21 -7.27 -6.04 15.62
CA LYS A 21 -8.60 -5.58 15.24
C LYS A 21 -8.57 -5.06 13.81
N ALA A 22 -9.51 -5.51 12.98
CA ALA A 22 -9.73 -4.99 11.64
C ALA A 22 -10.96 -4.09 11.60
N VAL A 23 -10.81 -2.88 11.06
CA VAL A 23 -11.89 -1.91 10.87
C VAL A 23 -12.25 -1.84 9.40
N LEU A 24 -13.49 -2.17 9.06
CA LEU A 24 -14.01 -2.15 7.70
C LEU A 24 -14.96 -0.97 7.51
N LEU A 25 -14.64 -0.09 6.55
CA LEU A 25 -15.45 1.07 6.23
C LEU A 25 -16.37 0.79 5.04
N ARG A 26 -17.61 1.26 5.12
CA ARG A 26 -18.57 1.24 3.99
C ARG A 26 -18.35 2.39 3.01
N GLY A 27 -17.69 3.46 3.46
CA GLY A 27 -17.39 4.65 2.65
C GLY A 27 -15.93 5.04 2.79
N THR A 28 -15.41 5.72 1.78
CA THR A 28 -13.98 6.08 1.67
C THR A 28 -13.76 7.60 1.63
N LYS A 29 -14.76 8.38 2.03
CA LYS A 29 -14.56 9.82 2.19
C LYS A 29 -13.49 10.11 3.23
N PRO A 30 -12.66 11.13 3.04
CA PRO A 30 -11.60 11.50 3.98
C PRO A 30 -12.06 11.57 5.44
N GLU A 31 -13.21 12.18 5.69
CA GLU A 31 -13.79 12.32 7.03
C GLU A 31 -14.07 10.96 7.69
N TYR A 32 -14.54 9.98 6.90
CA TYR A 32 -14.85 8.65 7.42
C TYR A 32 -13.59 7.88 7.77
N ILE A 33 -12.54 8.04 6.96
CA ILE A 33 -11.24 7.41 7.19
C ILE A 33 -10.61 7.98 8.46
N LEU A 34 -10.49 9.31 8.55
CA LEU A 34 -9.86 9.96 9.72
C LEU A 34 -10.66 9.72 11.01
N ASN A 35 -11.99 9.77 10.95
CA ASN A 35 -12.83 9.41 12.09
C ASN A 35 -12.61 7.98 12.57
N ALA A 36 -12.55 7.01 11.64
CA ALA A 36 -12.32 5.62 12.02
C ALA A 36 -10.92 5.41 12.61
N VAL A 37 -9.90 6.05 12.03
CA VAL A 37 -8.54 6.01 12.60
C VAL A 37 -8.53 6.56 14.02
N SER A 38 -9.18 7.69 14.25
CA SER A 38 -9.27 8.36 15.55
C SER A 38 -10.04 7.51 16.58
N GLN A 39 -11.27 7.10 16.24
CA GLN A 39 -12.17 6.42 17.18
C GLN A 39 -11.76 4.97 17.47
N GLU A 40 -11.23 4.28 16.48
CA GLU A 40 -10.86 2.87 16.57
C GLU A 40 -9.38 2.67 16.90
N HIS A 41 -8.63 3.77 17.05
CA HIS A 41 -7.19 3.80 17.32
C HIS A 41 -6.39 2.95 16.34
N CYS A 42 -6.66 3.11 15.03
CA CYS A 42 -5.97 2.36 14.00
C CYS A 42 -4.50 2.75 13.93
N THR A 43 -3.63 1.77 13.88
CA THR A 43 -2.16 1.96 13.82
C THR A 43 -1.60 1.82 12.42
N ILE A 44 -2.33 1.13 11.55
CA ILE A 44 -2.00 0.89 10.15
C ILE A 44 -3.27 1.13 9.33
N VAL A 45 -3.15 1.86 8.25
CA VAL A 45 -4.28 2.10 7.33
C VAL A 45 -3.87 1.74 5.91
N TRP A 46 -4.69 0.94 5.24
CA TRP A 46 -4.51 0.66 3.83
C TRP A 46 -5.33 1.63 2.99
N LEU A 47 -4.65 2.38 2.13
CA LEU A 47 -5.23 3.36 1.24
C LEU A 47 -4.99 2.99 -0.23
N LEU A 48 -5.96 3.30 -1.07
CA LEU A 48 -5.70 3.47 -2.50
C LEU A 48 -5.10 4.86 -2.73
N VAL A 49 -4.32 5.01 -3.80
CA VAL A 49 -3.71 6.30 -4.16
C VAL A 49 -4.75 7.43 -4.25
N PRO A 50 -5.94 7.26 -4.89
CA PRO A 50 -6.96 8.31 -4.91
C PRO A 50 -7.45 8.71 -3.51
N TRP A 51 -7.58 7.78 -2.58
CA TRP A 51 -8.06 8.11 -1.23
C TRP A 51 -7.03 8.88 -0.42
N ALA A 52 -5.75 8.55 -0.60
CA ALA A 52 -4.68 9.36 -0.02
C ALA A 52 -4.67 10.77 -0.60
N GLN A 53 -4.87 10.91 -1.92
CA GLN A 53 -4.99 12.21 -2.57
C GLN A 53 -6.20 13.00 -2.06
N ASP A 54 -7.38 12.36 -1.95
CA ASP A 54 -8.59 13.00 -1.42
C ASP A 54 -8.39 13.54 0.02
N ILE A 55 -7.61 12.82 0.85
CA ILE A 55 -7.27 13.28 2.21
C ILE A 55 -6.39 14.53 2.13
N LEU A 56 -5.34 14.52 1.29
CA LEU A 56 -4.45 15.66 1.11
C LEU A 56 -5.21 16.89 0.58
N ASP A 57 -6.04 16.72 -0.44
CA ASP A 57 -6.84 17.81 -1.02
C ASP A 57 -7.83 18.41 0.01
N ALA A 58 -8.38 17.57 0.90
CA ALA A 58 -9.26 18.04 1.96
C ALA A 58 -8.49 18.80 3.06
N LEU A 59 -7.25 18.43 3.34
CA LEU A 59 -6.36 19.15 4.26
C LEU A 59 -5.88 20.47 3.63
N ASP A 60 -5.42 20.45 2.38
CA ASP A 60 -4.95 21.64 1.64
C ASP A 60 -6.04 22.72 1.54
N SER A 61 -7.27 22.29 1.28
CA SER A 61 -8.41 23.21 1.21
C SER A 61 -8.91 23.70 2.57
N GLY A 62 -8.37 23.18 3.67
CA GLY A 62 -8.83 23.49 5.02
C GLY A 62 -10.21 22.93 5.36
N LYS A 63 -10.75 22.04 4.51
CA LYS A 63 -12.01 21.34 4.76
C LYS A 63 -11.91 20.37 5.93
N LEU A 64 -10.73 19.79 6.12
CA LEU A 64 -10.36 18.96 7.26
C LEU A 64 -9.16 19.57 7.98
N LYS A 65 -9.11 19.36 9.29
CA LYS A 65 -8.02 19.78 10.13
C LYS A 65 -7.53 18.59 10.95
N LEU A 66 -6.23 18.34 10.98
CA LEU A 66 -5.67 17.20 11.73
C LEU A 66 -5.93 17.30 13.23
N GLU A 67 -6.00 18.51 13.75
CA GLU A 67 -6.28 18.80 15.17
C GLU A 67 -7.65 18.29 15.66
N ASP A 68 -8.59 18.05 14.73
CA ASP A 68 -9.93 17.52 15.03
C ASP A 68 -9.91 16.00 15.27
N TYR A 69 -8.78 15.32 15.05
CA TYR A 69 -8.66 13.87 15.09
C TYR A 69 -7.50 13.42 15.99
N GLN A 70 -7.68 12.31 16.68
CA GLN A 70 -6.62 11.65 17.44
C GLN A 70 -5.90 10.64 16.52
N LEU A 71 -4.74 11.00 15.98
CA LEU A 71 -4.02 10.22 14.96
C LEU A 71 -2.62 9.78 15.40
N ASP A 72 -2.16 10.09 16.59
CA ASP A 72 -0.79 9.85 17.07
C ASP A 72 -0.38 8.37 16.99
N GLN A 73 -1.34 7.45 17.11
CA GLN A 73 -1.13 6.02 17.02
C GLN A 73 -1.01 5.50 15.58
N TRP A 74 -1.42 6.29 14.60
CA TRP A 74 -1.30 5.93 13.18
C TRP A 74 0.14 6.08 12.72
N ARG A 75 0.84 4.97 12.55
CA ARG A 75 2.27 4.93 12.25
C ARG A 75 2.60 4.54 10.82
N LEU A 76 1.72 3.82 10.15
CA LEU A 76 1.98 3.25 8.83
C LEU A 76 0.81 3.47 7.87
N MET A 77 1.10 4.07 6.73
CA MET A 77 0.24 4.09 5.58
C MET A 77 0.69 2.99 4.62
N HIS A 78 -0.11 1.93 4.47
CA HIS A 78 0.05 1.00 3.36
C HIS A 78 -0.69 1.56 2.14
N ILE A 79 0.00 1.76 1.02
CA ILE A 79 -0.59 2.39 -0.16
C ILE A 79 -0.26 1.58 -1.42
N GLY A 80 -1.26 1.37 -2.28
CA GLY A 80 -1.01 0.59 -3.49
C GLY A 80 -2.23 0.38 -4.37
N ALA A 81 -2.25 -0.77 -5.01
CA ALA A 81 -3.16 -1.19 -6.07
C ALA A 81 -3.00 -0.42 -7.40
N GLN A 82 -2.04 0.48 -7.48
CA GLN A 82 -1.58 1.19 -8.67
C GLN A 82 -0.21 1.81 -8.39
N PRO A 83 0.50 2.32 -9.42
CA PRO A 83 1.74 3.05 -9.22
C PRO A 83 1.54 4.22 -8.23
N VAL A 84 2.43 4.33 -7.26
CA VAL A 84 2.37 5.37 -6.23
C VAL A 84 3.27 6.54 -6.63
N PRO A 85 2.71 7.74 -6.90
CA PRO A 85 3.51 8.89 -7.27
C PRO A 85 4.46 9.33 -6.13
N PRO A 86 5.75 9.53 -6.41
CA PRO A 86 6.67 10.05 -5.40
C PRO A 86 6.26 11.42 -4.81
N SER A 87 5.59 12.25 -5.61
CA SER A 87 5.06 13.54 -5.15
C SER A 87 4.00 13.38 -4.07
N LEU A 88 3.13 12.37 -4.19
CA LEU A 88 2.10 12.09 -3.19
C LEU A 88 2.73 11.70 -1.85
N ILE A 89 3.76 10.85 -1.85
CA ILE A 89 4.43 10.45 -0.61
C ILE A 89 5.15 11.64 0.04
N ARG A 90 5.80 12.51 -0.74
CA ARG A 90 6.41 13.74 -0.20
C ARG A 90 5.36 14.66 0.40
N HIS A 91 4.27 14.91 -0.31
CA HIS A 91 3.16 15.73 0.19
C HIS A 91 2.47 15.11 1.42
N TRP A 92 2.36 13.78 1.46
CA TRP A 92 1.87 13.09 2.65
C TRP A 92 2.74 13.37 3.89
N HIS A 93 4.06 13.38 3.72
CA HIS A 93 4.99 13.66 4.82
C HIS A 93 4.96 15.12 5.29
N ASP A 94 4.45 16.07 4.49
CA ASP A 94 4.24 17.45 4.97
C ASP A 94 3.18 17.50 6.09
N TYR A 95 2.15 16.66 6.01
CA TYR A 95 1.10 16.54 7.02
C TYR A 95 1.39 15.48 8.08
N PHE A 96 2.04 14.39 7.70
CA PHE A 96 2.31 13.22 8.53
C PHE A 96 3.80 12.87 8.56
N PRO A 97 4.66 13.73 9.12
CA PRO A 97 6.12 13.56 9.04
C PRO A 97 6.64 12.28 9.72
N ASN A 98 5.90 11.75 10.68
CA ASN A 98 6.27 10.53 11.42
C ASN A 98 5.68 9.25 10.82
N HIS A 99 4.85 9.36 9.79
CA HIS A 99 4.29 8.18 9.16
C HIS A 99 5.35 7.46 8.31
N GLN A 100 5.37 6.17 8.49
CA GLN A 100 6.01 5.26 7.54
C GLN A 100 5.03 4.95 6.41
N TYR A 101 5.54 4.58 5.25
CA TYR A 101 4.72 4.03 4.19
C TYR A 101 5.32 2.72 3.69
N ASP A 102 4.48 1.82 3.24
CA ASP A 102 4.88 0.69 2.44
C ASP A 102 3.98 0.55 1.21
N THR A 103 4.47 -0.16 0.22
CA THR A 103 3.72 -0.51 -0.98
C THR A 103 4.14 -1.88 -1.47
N ASN A 104 3.38 -2.44 -2.37
CA ASN A 104 3.73 -3.71 -3.00
C ASN A 104 3.26 -3.75 -4.45
N TYR A 105 3.85 -4.68 -5.19
CA TYR A 105 3.38 -5.11 -6.49
C TYR A 105 2.87 -6.53 -6.40
N GLY A 106 1.66 -6.76 -6.87
CA GLY A 106 1.03 -8.06 -6.91
C GLY A 106 -0.24 -8.05 -7.74
N LEU A 107 -0.71 -9.24 -8.05
CA LEU A 107 -1.88 -9.51 -8.88
C LEU A 107 -2.81 -10.47 -8.14
N SER A 108 -4.07 -10.57 -8.57
CA SER A 108 -4.99 -11.61 -8.09
C SER A 108 -4.45 -13.00 -8.43
N GLU A 109 -3.78 -13.12 -9.57
CA GLU A 109 -3.13 -14.33 -10.09
C GLU A 109 -1.95 -14.78 -9.25
N SER A 110 -1.39 -13.91 -8.42
CA SER A 110 -0.33 -14.23 -7.46
C SER A 110 -0.83 -14.31 -6.01
N ILE A 111 -2.11 -14.14 -5.75
CA ILE A 111 -2.76 -14.11 -4.43
C ILE A 111 -2.16 -13.06 -3.47
N GLY A 112 -1.21 -12.29 -3.90
CA GLY A 112 -0.58 -11.30 -3.05
C GLY A 112 0.65 -10.67 -3.65
N PRO A 113 1.43 -9.99 -2.80
CA PRO A 113 2.58 -9.23 -3.26
C PRO A 113 3.74 -10.16 -3.65
N GLY A 114 4.11 -10.13 -4.92
CA GLY A 114 5.37 -10.73 -5.39
C GLY A 114 6.58 -9.87 -5.06
N ALA A 115 6.42 -8.54 -5.08
CA ALA A 115 7.45 -7.60 -4.65
C ALA A 115 6.91 -6.66 -3.58
N VAL A 116 7.76 -6.29 -2.61
CA VAL A 116 7.40 -5.45 -1.48
C VAL A 116 8.41 -4.32 -1.29
N HIS A 117 7.91 -3.11 -1.08
CA HIS A 117 8.69 -1.95 -0.69
C HIS A 117 8.32 -1.58 0.75
N LEU A 118 9.24 -1.85 1.66
CA LEU A 118 9.12 -1.44 3.05
C LEU A 118 9.75 -0.07 3.20
N GLY A 119 8.93 0.97 3.18
CA GLY A 119 9.36 2.37 3.22
C GLY A 119 10.07 2.76 4.51
N VAL A 120 9.90 1.97 5.58
CA VAL A 120 10.63 2.11 6.85
C VAL A 120 12.14 2.14 6.66
N GLU A 121 12.66 1.28 5.77
CA GLU A 121 14.10 1.13 5.51
C GLU A 121 14.54 1.78 4.19
N ASN A 122 13.59 2.10 3.32
CA ASN A 122 13.85 2.49 1.94
C ASN A 122 13.17 3.80 1.52
N VAL A 123 12.99 4.74 2.44
CA VAL A 123 12.38 6.06 2.15
C VAL A 123 13.07 6.83 1.03
N HIS A 124 14.36 6.57 0.79
CA HIS A 124 15.14 7.16 -0.29
C HIS A 124 14.77 6.62 -1.69
N LYS A 125 14.03 5.52 -1.76
CA LYS A 125 13.58 4.88 -3.01
C LYS A 125 12.08 5.06 -3.25
N VAL A 126 11.54 6.20 -2.87
CA VAL A 126 10.12 6.52 -3.13
C VAL A 126 9.78 6.31 -4.60
N GLY A 127 8.69 5.59 -4.86
CA GLY A 127 8.26 5.22 -6.21
C GLY A 127 8.72 3.84 -6.68
N ALA A 128 9.63 3.17 -5.97
CA ALA A 128 9.98 1.78 -6.25
C ALA A 128 8.89 0.83 -5.72
N ILE A 129 8.70 -0.31 -6.39
CA ILE A 129 7.81 -1.40 -5.93
C ILE A 129 8.52 -2.37 -4.97
N GLY A 130 9.81 -2.18 -4.75
CA GLY A 130 10.61 -2.91 -3.76
C GLY A 130 11.39 -4.09 -4.31
N VAL A 131 11.53 -5.11 -3.48
CA VAL A 131 12.29 -6.33 -3.71
C VAL A 131 11.36 -7.54 -3.63
N PRO A 132 11.80 -8.75 -4.10
CA PRO A 132 11.02 -9.97 -3.96
C PRO A 132 10.54 -10.16 -2.51
N GLY A 133 9.24 -10.45 -2.34
CA GLY A 133 8.67 -10.81 -1.05
C GLY A 133 9.19 -12.16 -0.55
N TYR A 134 8.90 -12.49 0.72
CA TYR A 134 9.31 -13.78 1.28
C TYR A 134 8.73 -14.96 0.49
N GLY A 135 9.59 -15.85 0.01
CA GLY A 135 9.22 -17.01 -0.80
C GLY A 135 8.90 -16.69 -2.27
N TRP A 136 9.19 -15.47 -2.72
CA TRP A 136 8.99 -15.04 -4.11
C TRP A 136 10.32 -14.84 -4.83
N GLU A 137 10.29 -15.08 -6.14
CA GLU A 137 11.34 -14.73 -7.08
C GLU A 137 10.78 -13.70 -8.06
N VAL A 138 11.59 -12.72 -8.44
CA VAL A 138 11.24 -11.67 -9.39
C VAL A 138 12.33 -11.55 -10.43
N LYS A 139 11.96 -11.47 -11.70
CA LYS A 139 12.90 -11.13 -12.79
C LYS A 139 12.25 -10.14 -13.75
N ILE A 140 13.07 -9.39 -14.45
CA ILE A 140 12.66 -8.61 -15.62
C ILE A 140 13.08 -9.40 -16.87
N ALA A 141 12.11 -9.77 -17.69
CA ALA A 141 12.33 -10.65 -18.84
C ALA A 141 12.24 -9.89 -20.17
N ALA A 142 13.09 -10.28 -21.11
CA ALA A 142 12.96 -9.92 -22.52
C ALA A 142 11.84 -10.76 -23.19
N GLU A 143 11.51 -10.47 -24.44
CA GLU A 143 10.49 -11.20 -25.21
C GLU A 143 10.77 -12.70 -25.37
N ASP A 144 12.04 -13.10 -25.37
CA ASP A 144 12.46 -14.50 -25.44
C ASP A 144 12.46 -15.21 -24.07
N GLY A 145 12.06 -14.49 -23.00
CA GLY A 145 12.01 -14.99 -21.65
C GLY A 145 13.35 -14.95 -20.90
N SER A 146 14.45 -14.53 -21.53
CA SER A 146 15.73 -14.33 -20.86
C SER A 146 15.67 -13.14 -19.89
N GLU A 147 16.49 -13.14 -18.84
CA GLU A 147 16.58 -12.01 -17.94
C GLU A 147 17.36 -10.88 -18.60
N VAL A 148 16.79 -9.65 -18.54
CA VAL A 148 17.47 -8.46 -19.10
C VAL A 148 18.55 -7.95 -18.13
N SER A 149 19.51 -7.19 -18.67
CA SER A 149 20.53 -6.55 -17.84
C SER A 149 19.92 -5.47 -16.93
N ARG A 150 20.59 -5.18 -15.84
CA ARG A 150 20.14 -4.17 -14.88
C ARG A 150 20.07 -2.79 -15.55
N GLY A 151 18.89 -2.17 -15.48
CA GLY A 151 18.60 -0.87 -16.08
C GLY A 151 17.88 -0.97 -17.43
N GLU A 152 17.75 -2.16 -18.00
CA GLU A 152 16.96 -2.40 -19.20
C GLU A 152 15.49 -2.61 -18.89
N VAL A 153 14.62 -2.30 -19.83
CA VAL A 153 13.18 -2.46 -19.75
C VAL A 153 12.77 -3.87 -20.20
N GLY A 154 11.87 -4.51 -19.45
CA GLY A 154 11.32 -5.81 -19.80
C GLY A 154 10.03 -6.10 -19.04
N GLU A 155 9.51 -7.31 -19.20
CA GLU A 155 8.32 -7.77 -18.49
C GLU A 155 8.65 -8.18 -17.06
N LEU A 156 7.87 -7.68 -16.10
CA LEU A 156 8.02 -8.07 -14.69
C LEU A 156 7.37 -9.43 -14.44
N CYS A 157 8.18 -10.43 -14.24
CA CYS A 157 7.75 -11.80 -13.97
C CYS A 157 7.87 -12.16 -12.50
N LEU A 158 6.84 -12.80 -11.97
CA LEU A 158 6.77 -13.31 -10.60
C LEU A 158 6.76 -14.83 -10.59
N LYS A 159 7.50 -15.44 -9.66
CA LYS A 159 7.44 -16.88 -9.37
C LYS A 159 7.33 -17.06 -7.85
N GLY A 160 6.38 -17.87 -7.42
CA GLY A 160 6.17 -18.11 -5.99
C GLY A 160 4.98 -19.04 -5.74
N PRO A 161 4.77 -19.42 -4.48
CA PRO A 161 3.74 -20.41 -4.10
C PRO A 161 2.30 -19.89 -4.30
N GLY A 162 2.12 -18.57 -4.41
CA GLY A 162 0.81 -17.95 -4.62
C GLY A 162 0.41 -17.81 -6.10
N VAL A 163 1.29 -18.14 -7.05
CA VAL A 163 0.93 -18.06 -8.47
C VAL A 163 -0.10 -19.11 -8.81
N MET A 164 -1.22 -18.67 -9.43
CA MET A 164 -2.31 -19.57 -9.83
C MET A 164 -1.84 -20.59 -10.87
N THR A 165 -2.43 -21.75 -10.87
CA THR A 165 -2.08 -22.84 -11.82
C THR A 165 -2.63 -22.57 -13.21
N CYS A 166 -3.85 -22.04 -13.30
CA CYS A 166 -4.53 -21.69 -14.55
C CYS A 166 -5.78 -20.82 -14.25
N TYR A 167 -6.37 -20.26 -15.29
CA TYR A 167 -7.68 -19.63 -15.25
C TYR A 167 -8.80 -20.67 -15.26
#